data_ac86f874c839cc5413ab659d2d38a247
#
_entry.id   ac86f874c839cc5413ab659d2d38a247
#
_cell.length_a   1.000
_cell.length_b   1.000
_cell.length_c   1.000
_cell.angle_alpha   90.00
_cell.angle_beta   90.00
_cell.angle_gamma   90.00
#
_symmetry.space_group_name_H-M   'P 1'
#
loop_
_entity.id
_entity.type
_entity.pdbx_description
1 polymer ?
#
loop_
_entity_poly.entity_id
_entity_poly.type
_entity_poly.pdbx_seq_one_letter_code
_entity_poly.pdbx_strand_id
1 'polypeptide(L)'
;MNRRALLAAASVAGGAAAAMAVLGALAPIAAAGPRPRLPPMAGRRVLVLGAGMAGLVCALELHRVGAEVSVLEADTRIGGRSLTLRGGDIVREDGAAQTVAFDRDPGLYFNAGPARIPHHHQGLLGYCRELGVPLQVLVNDNRAALANGVPLSQIRASMRGLVAELATKALGAGLLDAPVSEADMLRLRAMLRNFGALDREGRFRGSPRAGWVEPPGVAPGTPRPPLPLAVFADPALWMAADFAEGVNYAATMLAPEGGMVRIVAALAAALPPGTIRLGDPVLDVLPAEGRVRLAGGEERADIVICTLPAPLAARLPGLSVARRAALSGVTQEPAAKLAVQAPRFWEAAGIYGGISWLPEADITQLWYPSGGFHAPQGVLTLAYIWDTPRGLRFAARSPAERAAAALAEAATLHPELPAVARHPVSVAWGRMPWARGAWAEGSAVPPFLSEPEGRVHFAGDWLSALPGWQEGAVASAWHALSAIR
;
A
#
# COMPACT_ATOMS: atom_id res chain seq x y z
N MET A 1 25.56 -10.37 -9.23
CA MET A 1 25.10 -8.98 -8.99
C MET A 1 24.51 -8.94 -7.59
N ASN A 2 24.93 -8.02 -6.72
CA ASN A 2 24.37 -7.95 -5.37
C ASN A 2 23.05 -7.15 -5.38
N ARG A 3 22.26 -7.24 -4.28
CA ARG A 3 20.95 -6.61 -4.15
C ARG A 3 20.97 -5.08 -4.43
N ARG A 4 22.05 -4.38 -4.05
CA ARG A 4 22.24 -2.95 -4.33
C ARG A 4 22.44 -2.65 -5.81
N ALA A 5 23.22 -3.47 -6.51
CA ALA A 5 23.45 -3.32 -7.94
C ALA A 5 22.18 -3.61 -8.77
N LEU A 6 21.34 -4.56 -8.33
CA LEU A 6 20.04 -4.86 -8.95
C LEU A 6 19.05 -3.71 -8.74
N LEU A 7 19.00 -3.14 -7.53
CA LEU A 7 18.14 -1.99 -7.23
C LEU A 7 18.57 -0.73 -7.97
N ALA A 8 19.88 -0.47 -8.05
CA ALA A 8 20.40 0.65 -8.83
C ALA A 8 20.11 0.49 -10.33
N ALA A 9 20.25 -0.72 -10.88
CA ALA A 9 19.90 -1.00 -12.26
C ALA A 9 18.39 -0.83 -12.53
N ALA A 10 17.54 -1.28 -11.61
CA ALA A 10 16.10 -1.12 -11.71
C ALA A 10 15.64 0.35 -11.59
N SER A 11 16.28 1.14 -10.73
CA SER A 11 15.98 2.56 -10.60
C SER A 11 16.43 3.39 -11.81
N VAL A 12 17.52 3.00 -12.47
CA VAL A 12 17.99 3.63 -13.71
C VAL A 12 17.12 3.26 -14.91
N ALA A 13 16.60 2.00 -14.94
CA ALA A 13 15.84 1.49 -16.07
C ALA A 13 14.33 1.81 -16.02
N GLY A 14 13.75 2.07 -14.86
CA GLY A 14 12.30 2.20 -14.70
C GLY A 14 11.83 3.14 -13.60
N GLY A 15 12.71 3.94 -13.01
CA GLY A 15 12.36 4.85 -11.93
C GLY A 15 12.01 4.14 -10.60
N ALA A 16 11.52 4.91 -9.62
CA ALA A 16 11.21 4.42 -8.27
C ALA A 16 10.19 3.26 -8.26
N ALA A 17 9.26 3.23 -9.21
CA ALA A 17 8.25 2.18 -9.32
C ALA A 17 8.86 0.81 -9.67
N ALA A 18 9.87 0.75 -10.56
CA ALA A 18 10.59 -0.48 -10.85
C ALA A 18 11.45 -0.94 -9.65
N ALA A 19 12.04 0.01 -8.93
CA ALA A 19 12.77 -0.29 -7.70
C ALA A 19 11.84 -0.84 -6.62
N MET A 20 10.62 -0.32 -6.50
CA MET A 20 9.61 -0.83 -5.56
C MET A 20 9.08 -2.21 -5.94
N ALA A 21 8.86 -2.50 -7.24
CA ALA A 21 8.48 -3.83 -7.69
C ALA A 21 9.59 -4.86 -7.40
N VAL A 22 10.85 -4.51 -7.65
CA VAL A 22 12.01 -5.35 -7.32
C VAL A 22 12.17 -5.52 -5.81
N LEU A 23 11.93 -4.47 -5.02
CA LEU A 23 11.92 -4.57 -3.54
C LEU A 23 10.80 -5.49 -3.04
N GLY A 24 9.61 -5.38 -3.62
CA GLY A 24 8.48 -6.28 -3.31
C GLY A 24 8.76 -7.74 -3.66
N ALA A 25 9.41 -7.99 -4.81
CA ALA A 25 9.78 -9.34 -5.25
C ALA A 25 10.96 -9.94 -4.46
N LEU A 26 11.86 -9.11 -3.92
CA LEU A 26 13.02 -9.53 -3.14
C LEU A 26 12.82 -9.45 -1.62
N ALA A 27 11.73 -8.83 -1.16
CA ALA A 27 11.40 -8.83 0.26
C ALA A 27 11.11 -10.28 0.70
N PRO A 28 11.70 -10.74 1.82
CA PRO A 28 11.26 -12.00 2.40
C PRO A 28 9.75 -11.94 2.67
N ILE A 29 9.07 -13.09 2.60
CA ILE A 29 7.69 -13.20 3.07
C ILE A 29 7.73 -12.93 4.58
N ALA A 30 7.68 -11.65 4.94
CA ALA A 30 7.68 -11.24 6.32
C ALA A 30 6.22 -11.23 6.79
N ALA A 31 5.83 -12.29 7.49
CA ALA A 31 4.74 -12.19 8.43
C ALA A 31 5.25 -11.51 9.70
N ALA A 32 4.39 -10.80 10.43
CA ALA A 32 4.72 -10.44 11.80
C ALA A 32 5.19 -11.70 12.54
N GLY A 33 6.26 -11.59 13.28
CA GLY A 33 6.74 -12.70 14.12
C GLY A 33 5.66 -13.19 15.09
N PRO A 34 5.94 -14.15 15.96
CA PRO A 34 4.97 -14.61 16.93
C PRO A 34 4.56 -13.46 17.86
N ARG A 35 3.24 -13.37 18.14
CA ARG A 35 2.69 -12.41 19.10
C ARG A 35 3.40 -12.57 20.46
N PRO A 36 3.91 -11.49 21.06
CA PRO A 36 4.68 -11.57 22.30
C PRO A 36 3.81 -12.06 23.46
N ARG A 37 4.42 -12.85 24.34
CA ARG A 37 3.85 -13.20 25.63
C ARG A 37 4.36 -12.20 26.66
N LEU A 38 3.49 -11.29 27.09
CA LEU A 38 3.83 -10.30 28.09
C LEU A 38 3.63 -10.86 29.51
N PRO A 39 4.45 -10.46 30.49
CA PRO A 39 4.18 -10.76 31.89
C PRO A 39 2.94 -10.00 32.38
N PRO A 40 2.30 -10.41 33.48
CA PRO A 40 1.28 -9.61 34.15
C PRO A 40 1.80 -8.21 34.51
N MET A 41 1.03 -7.15 34.23
CA MET A 41 1.46 -5.76 34.38
C MET A 41 0.49 -4.94 35.25
N ALA A 42 -0.23 -5.58 36.17
CA ALA A 42 -1.15 -4.89 37.07
C ALA A 42 -0.41 -3.78 37.87
N GLY A 43 -1.00 -2.57 37.89
CA GLY A 43 -0.43 -1.40 38.55
C GLY A 43 0.70 -0.70 37.78
N ARG A 44 1.11 -1.19 36.61
CA ARG A 44 2.07 -0.50 35.74
C ARG A 44 1.36 0.54 34.89
N ARG A 45 1.82 1.77 34.94
CA ARG A 45 1.33 2.86 34.11
C ARG A 45 2.08 2.89 32.78
N VAL A 46 1.35 2.89 31.66
CA VAL A 46 1.92 2.95 30.32
C VAL A 46 1.30 4.10 29.54
N LEU A 47 2.18 4.95 28.96
CA LEU A 47 1.80 5.97 27.99
C LEU A 47 2.15 5.50 26.58
N VAL A 48 1.19 5.52 25.68
CA VAL A 48 1.37 5.24 24.25
C VAL A 48 1.21 6.54 23.47
N LEU A 49 2.24 6.94 22.76
CA LEU A 49 2.28 8.18 21.97
C LEU A 49 1.91 7.87 20.52
N GLY A 50 0.68 8.26 20.15
CA GLY A 50 0.07 8.02 18.85
C GLY A 50 -0.99 6.91 18.86
N ALA A 51 -2.18 7.21 18.33
CA ALA A 51 -3.28 6.27 18.14
C ALA A 51 -3.34 5.68 16.71
N GLY A 52 -2.18 5.48 16.08
CA GLY A 52 -2.03 4.74 14.83
C GLY A 52 -2.09 3.22 15.04
N MET A 53 -1.89 2.45 13.97
CA MET A 53 -1.93 0.97 14.03
C MET A 53 -0.97 0.42 15.09
N ALA A 54 0.29 0.83 15.10
CA ALA A 54 1.27 0.33 16.06
C ALA A 54 0.90 0.68 17.51
N GLY A 55 0.46 1.93 17.75
CA GLY A 55 0.07 2.38 19.09
C GLY A 55 -1.14 1.66 19.63
N LEU A 56 -2.18 1.46 18.82
CA LEU A 56 -3.39 0.75 19.23
C LEU A 56 -3.13 -0.74 19.48
N VAL A 57 -2.25 -1.37 18.70
CA VAL A 57 -1.79 -2.75 18.96
C VAL A 57 -1.06 -2.82 20.29
N CYS A 58 -0.09 -1.92 20.55
CA CYS A 58 0.61 -1.87 21.84
C CYS A 58 -0.36 -1.66 23.01
N ALA A 59 -1.28 -0.71 22.87
CA ALA A 59 -2.25 -0.39 23.91
C ALA A 59 -3.13 -1.60 24.25
N LEU A 60 -3.64 -2.29 23.23
CA LEU A 60 -4.50 -3.48 23.42
C LEU A 60 -3.75 -4.62 24.11
N GLU A 61 -2.53 -4.94 23.67
CA GLU A 61 -1.74 -6.02 24.27
C GLU A 61 -1.37 -5.73 25.72
N LEU A 62 -0.99 -4.50 26.04
CA LEU A 62 -0.65 -4.08 27.40
C LEU A 62 -1.88 -4.04 28.31
N HIS A 63 -3.02 -3.57 27.80
CA HIS A 63 -4.28 -3.62 28.54
C HIS A 63 -4.68 -5.06 28.91
N ARG A 64 -4.51 -6.02 28.00
CA ARG A 64 -4.83 -7.44 28.22
C ARG A 64 -4.04 -8.09 29.36
N VAL A 65 -2.86 -7.59 29.62
CA VAL A 65 -2.02 -8.10 30.75
C VAL A 65 -2.15 -7.24 32.02
N GLY A 66 -3.14 -6.33 32.05
CA GLY A 66 -3.53 -5.58 33.23
C GLY A 66 -2.80 -4.25 33.43
N ALA A 67 -2.07 -3.74 32.43
CA ALA A 67 -1.45 -2.41 32.54
C ALA A 67 -2.53 -1.29 32.51
N GLU A 68 -2.23 -0.19 33.23
CA GLU A 68 -2.97 1.07 33.14
C GLU A 68 -2.50 1.86 31.93
N VAL A 69 -3.19 1.75 30.80
CA VAL A 69 -2.77 2.32 29.53
C VAL A 69 -3.50 3.63 29.26
N SER A 70 -2.74 4.66 28.85
CA SER A 70 -3.26 5.88 28.24
C SER A 70 -2.62 6.09 26.88
N VAL A 71 -3.43 6.42 25.86
CA VAL A 71 -2.97 6.71 24.49
C VAL A 71 -3.14 8.20 24.21
N LEU A 72 -2.07 8.88 23.82
CA LEU A 72 -2.02 10.30 23.50
C LEU A 72 -1.94 10.49 22.00
N GLU A 73 -2.97 11.08 21.39
CA GLU A 73 -3.06 11.31 19.95
C GLU A 73 -3.15 12.81 19.66
N ALA A 74 -2.27 13.27 18.80
CA ALA A 74 -2.21 14.68 18.42
C ALA A 74 -3.37 15.12 17.51
N ASP A 75 -3.85 14.22 16.66
CA ASP A 75 -4.98 14.49 15.77
C ASP A 75 -6.33 14.42 16.53
N THR A 76 -7.35 14.95 15.91
CA THR A 76 -8.76 14.86 16.38
C THR A 76 -9.41 13.52 16.06
N ARG A 77 -8.70 12.58 15.48
CA ARG A 77 -9.13 11.23 15.09
C ARG A 77 -8.05 10.19 15.38
N ILE A 78 -8.48 8.95 15.54
CA ILE A 78 -7.60 7.78 15.62
C ILE A 78 -7.12 7.31 14.25
N GLY A 79 -6.17 6.38 14.21
CA GLY A 79 -5.77 5.59 13.06
C GLY A 79 -4.56 6.13 12.31
N GLY A 80 -4.15 7.38 12.54
CA GLY A 80 -2.99 7.96 11.86
C GLY A 80 -3.13 7.85 10.34
N ARG A 81 -2.24 7.09 9.69
CA ARG A 81 -2.27 6.84 8.24
C ARG A 81 -3.37 5.86 7.79
N SER A 82 -4.00 5.11 8.68
CA SER A 82 -5.18 4.29 8.36
C SER A 82 -6.42 5.18 8.19
N LEU A 83 -6.45 5.96 7.11
CA LEU A 83 -7.46 6.98 6.83
C LEU A 83 -8.41 6.51 5.74
N THR A 84 -9.68 6.35 6.11
CA THR A 84 -10.80 6.16 5.18
C THR A 84 -11.71 7.37 5.28
N LEU A 85 -12.02 8.00 4.15
CA LEU A 85 -12.80 9.24 4.05
C LEU A 85 -14.20 8.95 3.50
N ARG A 86 -15.19 9.66 4.07
CA ARG A 86 -16.62 9.62 3.69
C ARG A 86 -17.20 11.02 3.57
N GLY A 87 -18.37 11.14 2.99
CA GLY A 87 -19.09 12.41 2.92
C GLY A 87 -19.27 13.06 4.30
N GLY A 88 -18.81 14.30 4.41
CA GLY A 88 -18.78 15.08 5.65
C GLY A 88 -17.44 15.12 6.37
N ASP A 89 -16.51 14.21 6.07
CA ASP A 89 -15.16 14.22 6.65
C ASP A 89 -14.35 15.45 6.19
N ILE A 90 -13.39 15.86 7.01
CA ILE A 90 -12.51 16.98 6.70
C ILE A 90 -11.07 16.51 6.63
N VAL A 91 -10.44 16.71 5.48
CA VAL A 91 -9.00 16.54 5.29
C VAL A 91 -8.30 17.87 5.58
N ARG A 92 -7.33 17.86 6.50
CA ARG A 92 -6.50 19.02 6.82
C ARG A 92 -5.06 18.75 6.45
N GLU A 93 -4.54 19.54 5.52
CA GLU A 93 -3.14 19.58 5.13
C GLU A 93 -2.53 20.92 5.57
N ASP A 94 -1.21 21.03 5.59
CA ASP A 94 -0.55 22.33 5.82
C ASP A 94 -1.03 23.36 4.78
N GLY A 95 -1.74 24.40 5.25
CA GLY A 95 -2.24 25.48 4.42
C GLY A 95 -3.49 25.17 3.58
N ALA A 96 -4.13 24.00 3.75
CA ALA A 96 -5.34 23.65 3.02
C ALA A 96 -6.30 22.79 3.85
N ALA A 97 -7.59 22.95 3.63
CA ALA A 97 -8.62 22.06 4.14
C ALA A 97 -9.61 21.71 3.02
N GLN A 98 -10.09 20.47 3.01
CA GLN A 98 -11.08 19.97 2.06
C GLN A 98 -12.20 19.27 2.82
N THR A 99 -13.47 19.60 2.51
CA THR A 99 -14.60 18.80 2.97
C THR A 99 -14.93 17.75 1.92
N VAL A 100 -15.00 16.49 2.33
CA VAL A 100 -15.41 15.39 1.46
C VAL A 100 -16.90 15.50 1.19
N ALA A 101 -17.27 15.62 -0.08
CA ALA A 101 -18.64 15.85 -0.49
C ALA A 101 -19.34 14.62 -1.10
N PHE A 102 -18.80 13.41 -0.87
CA PHE A 102 -19.45 12.17 -1.31
C PHE A 102 -20.86 12.05 -0.75
N ASP A 103 -21.76 11.42 -1.52
CA ASP A 103 -23.09 11.11 -1.05
C ASP A 103 -23.07 10.27 0.24
N ARG A 104 -24.14 10.36 1.04
CA ARG A 104 -24.26 9.66 2.32
C ARG A 104 -24.67 8.18 2.12
N ASP A 105 -23.86 7.45 1.39
CA ASP A 105 -23.99 6.02 1.20
C ASP A 105 -22.77 5.34 1.88
N PRO A 106 -22.95 4.34 2.77
CA PRO A 106 -21.86 3.66 3.45
C PRO A 106 -20.90 2.94 2.50
N GLY A 107 -21.33 2.61 1.28
CA GLY A 107 -20.50 2.04 0.23
C GLY A 107 -19.59 3.06 -0.47
N LEU A 108 -19.86 4.37 -0.31
CA LEU A 108 -19.05 5.43 -0.90
C LEU A 108 -17.99 5.92 0.09
N TYR A 109 -16.80 5.37 -0.03
CA TYR A 109 -15.66 5.73 0.80
C TYR A 109 -14.35 5.69 0.02
N PHE A 110 -13.37 6.44 0.49
CA PHE A 110 -12.04 6.53 -0.07
C PHE A 110 -10.97 6.10 0.94
N ASN A 111 -10.23 5.07 0.67
CA ASN A 111 -9.04 4.70 1.44
C ASN A 111 -7.84 5.56 1.02
N ALA A 112 -7.69 6.72 1.65
CA ALA A 112 -6.62 7.67 1.37
C ALA A 112 -5.24 7.16 1.86
N GLY A 113 -5.22 6.27 2.85
CA GLY A 113 -4.04 5.55 3.32
C GLY A 113 -3.94 4.14 2.73
N PRO A 114 -3.65 3.10 3.55
CA PRO A 114 -3.68 1.70 3.13
C PRO A 114 -5.02 1.36 2.48
N ALA A 115 -5.00 0.45 1.51
CA ALA A 115 -6.23 0.05 0.81
C ALA A 115 -6.43 -1.47 0.74
N ARG A 116 -5.40 -2.27 1.05
CA ARG A 116 -5.40 -3.72 0.86
C ARG A 116 -4.58 -4.44 1.94
N ILE A 117 -4.89 -5.72 2.13
CA ILE A 117 -4.20 -6.64 3.05
C ILE A 117 -3.81 -7.88 2.26
N PRO A 118 -2.52 -8.16 2.05
CA PRO A 118 -2.05 -9.43 1.50
C PRO A 118 -2.44 -10.61 2.40
N HIS A 119 -2.76 -11.74 1.80
CA HIS A 119 -3.22 -12.95 2.50
C HIS A 119 -2.23 -13.50 3.54
N HIS A 120 -0.96 -13.20 3.39
CA HIS A 120 0.11 -13.64 4.30
C HIS A 120 0.39 -12.66 5.46
N HIS A 121 -0.30 -11.51 5.54
CA HIS A 121 -0.21 -10.56 6.65
C HIS A 121 -1.00 -11.08 7.87
N GLN A 122 -0.50 -12.17 8.47
CA GLN A 122 -1.22 -12.94 9.47
C GLN A 122 -1.37 -12.24 10.83
N GLY A 123 -0.47 -11.33 11.18
CA GLY A 123 -0.59 -10.51 12.38
C GLY A 123 -1.80 -9.60 12.31
N LEU A 124 -1.92 -8.86 11.23
CA LEU A 124 -3.06 -7.96 10.99
C LEU A 124 -4.37 -8.73 10.82
N LEU A 125 -4.36 -9.81 10.01
CA LEU A 125 -5.53 -10.67 9.80
C LEU A 125 -5.95 -11.37 11.10
N GLY A 126 -5.01 -11.66 12.00
CA GLY A 126 -5.27 -12.17 13.34
C GLY A 126 -6.14 -11.21 14.14
N TYR A 127 -5.79 -9.91 14.18
CA TYR A 127 -6.62 -8.89 14.83
C TYR A 127 -7.97 -8.70 14.12
N CYS A 128 -8.04 -8.75 12.80
CA CYS A 128 -9.33 -8.69 12.11
C CYS A 128 -10.26 -9.81 12.55
N ARG A 129 -9.75 -11.05 12.63
CA ARG A 129 -10.53 -12.22 13.06
C ARG A 129 -10.96 -12.11 14.53
N GLU A 130 -10.02 -11.74 15.40
CA GLU A 130 -10.24 -11.65 16.85
C GLU A 130 -11.26 -10.57 17.20
N LEU A 131 -11.23 -9.45 16.51
CA LEU A 131 -12.08 -8.28 16.75
C LEU A 131 -13.34 -8.26 15.88
N GLY A 132 -13.60 -9.31 15.11
CA GLY A 132 -14.81 -9.42 14.29
C GLY A 132 -14.89 -8.39 13.15
N VAL A 133 -13.76 -7.96 12.56
CA VAL A 133 -13.74 -7.06 11.41
C VAL A 133 -14.08 -7.85 10.15
N PRO A 134 -15.23 -7.60 9.50
CA PRO A 134 -15.60 -8.31 8.29
C PRO A 134 -14.69 -7.91 7.13
N LEU A 135 -14.24 -8.92 6.37
CA LEU A 135 -13.34 -8.75 5.24
C LEU A 135 -14.03 -9.13 3.93
N GLN A 136 -13.69 -8.42 2.89
CA GLN A 136 -14.05 -8.74 1.50
C GLN A 136 -12.78 -8.94 0.67
N VAL A 137 -12.94 -9.62 -0.48
CA VAL A 137 -11.86 -9.73 -1.46
C VAL A 137 -11.63 -8.36 -2.11
N LEU A 138 -10.38 -7.93 -2.14
CA LEU A 138 -9.97 -6.79 -2.93
C LEU A 138 -9.38 -7.31 -4.25
N VAL A 139 -9.94 -6.88 -5.36
CA VAL A 139 -9.44 -7.20 -6.70
C VAL A 139 -8.25 -6.29 -6.98
N ASN A 140 -7.04 -6.82 -6.81
CA ASN A 140 -5.80 -6.10 -7.08
C ASN A 140 -5.36 -6.27 -8.54
N ASP A 141 -5.69 -7.41 -9.15
CA ASP A 141 -5.40 -7.74 -10.54
C ASP A 141 -6.70 -7.95 -11.32
N ASN A 142 -6.93 -7.11 -12.30
CA ASN A 142 -8.06 -7.23 -13.22
C ASN A 142 -7.54 -7.14 -14.67
N ARG A 143 -7.74 -8.20 -15.42
CA ARG A 143 -7.24 -8.31 -16.78
C ARG A 143 -7.93 -7.41 -17.81
N ALA A 144 -9.10 -6.88 -17.48
CA ALA A 144 -9.79 -5.87 -18.30
C ALA A 144 -9.27 -4.45 -18.03
N ALA A 145 -8.56 -4.21 -16.91
CA ALA A 145 -7.93 -2.93 -16.61
C ALA A 145 -6.83 -2.61 -17.64
N LEU A 146 -6.45 -1.34 -17.75
CA LEU A 146 -5.65 -0.81 -18.84
C LEU A 146 -4.25 -0.41 -18.39
N ALA A 147 -3.26 -0.54 -19.27
CA ALA A 147 -1.97 0.16 -19.15
C ALA A 147 -1.74 0.95 -20.44
N ASN A 148 -1.62 2.27 -20.35
CA ASN A 148 -1.56 3.17 -21.49
C ASN A 148 -2.66 2.88 -22.54
N GLY A 149 -3.89 2.62 -22.11
CA GLY A 149 -5.02 2.31 -22.98
C GLY A 149 -5.07 0.88 -23.52
N VAL A 150 -4.08 0.03 -23.22
CA VAL A 150 -4.04 -1.38 -23.68
C VAL A 150 -4.49 -2.29 -22.53
N PRO A 151 -5.44 -3.24 -22.78
CA PRO A 151 -5.87 -4.18 -21.74
C PRO A 151 -4.72 -5.04 -21.20
N LEU A 152 -4.64 -5.20 -19.89
CA LEU A 152 -3.62 -6.03 -19.25
C LEU A 152 -3.65 -7.48 -19.73
N SER A 153 -4.82 -8.01 -20.08
CA SER A 153 -4.96 -9.34 -20.72
C SER A 153 -4.16 -9.44 -22.02
N GLN A 154 -4.24 -8.42 -22.88
CA GLN A 154 -3.53 -8.40 -24.17
C GLN A 154 -2.02 -8.28 -23.98
N ILE A 155 -1.58 -7.41 -23.04
CA ILE A 155 -0.16 -7.25 -22.69
C ILE A 155 0.40 -8.57 -22.19
N ARG A 156 -0.24 -9.20 -21.20
CA ARG A 156 0.22 -10.46 -20.60
C ARG A 156 0.23 -11.63 -21.57
N ALA A 157 -0.82 -11.75 -22.40
CA ALA A 157 -0.88 -12.82 -23.38
C ALA A 157 0.22 -12.68 -24.43
N SER A 158 0.47 -11.46 -24.90
CA SER A 158 1.53 -11.19 -25.89
C SER A 158 2.92 -11.41 -25.29
N MET A 159 3.17 -10.91 -24.09
CA MET A 159 4.43 -11.10 -23.35
C MET A 159 4.73 -12.58 -23.15
N ARG A 160 3.76 -13.35 -22.65
CA ARG A 160 3.88 -14.81 -22.45
C ARG A 160 4.14 -15.55 -23.75
N GLY A 161 3.42 -15.18 -24.82
CA GLY A 161 3.58 -15.81 -26.14
C GLY A 161 4.95 -15.53 -26.76
N LEU A 162 5.40 -14.28 -26.73
CA LEU A 162 6.68 -13.87 -27.29
C LEU A 162 7.87 -14.46 -26.51
N VAL A 163 7.80 -14.50 -25.18
CA VAL A 163 8.84 -15.13 -24.33
C VAL A 163 8.90 -16.64 -24.63
N ALA A 164 7.76 -17.32 -24.76
CA ALA A 164 7.72 -18.72 -25.12
C ALA A 164 8.27 -19.00 -26.52
N GLU A 165 7.98 -18.15 -27.49
CA GLU A 165 8.55 -18.22 -28.85
C GLU A 165 10.08 -18.07 -28.82
N LEU A 166 10.60 -17.05 -28.12
CA LEU A 166 12.03 -16.83 -27.97
C LEU A 166 12.70 -18.01 -27.27
N ALA A 167 12.12 -18.52 -26.18
CA ALA A 167 12.62 -19.71 -25.49
C ALA A 167 12.60 -20.97 -26.39
N THR A 168 11.57 -21.14 -27.20
CA THR A 168 11.50 -22.26 -28.15
C THR A 168 12.60 -22.19 -29.20
N LYS A 169 12.90 -20.99 -29.72
CA LYS A 169 13.99 -20.77 -30.67
C LYS A 169 15.35 -21.01 -30.03
N ALA A 170 15.57 -20.51 -28.80
CA ALA A 170 16.80 -20.73 -28.05
C ALA A 170 17.06 -22.21 -27.76
N LEU A 171 15.99 -22.92 -27.35
CA LEU A 171 16.04 -24.38 -27.14
C LEU A 171 16.40 -25.11 -28.43
N GLY A 172 15.85 -24.73 -29.58
CA GLY A 172 16.14 -25.29 -30.89
C GLY A 172 17.57 -25.01 -31.38
N ALA A 173 18.15 -23.91 -30.97
CA ALA A 173 19.52 -23.51 -31.29
C ALA A 173 20.58 -24.07 -30.33
N GLY A 174 20.19 -24.86 -29.33
CA GLY A 174 21.11 -25.44 -28.35
C GLY A 174 21.75 -24.44 -27.39
N LEU A 175 21.08 -23.31 -27.11
CA LEU A 175 21.61 -22.23 -26.27
C LEU A 175 21.37 -22.43 -24.77
N LEU A 176 21.23 -23.67 -24.33
CA LEU A 176 21.10 -23.98 -22.90
C LEU A 176 22.47 -24.36 -22.31
N ASP A 177 22.79 -23.85 -21.14
CA ASP A 177 24.04 -24.11 -20.43
C ASP A 177 24.15 -25.56 -19.92
N ALA A 178 23.00 -26.21 -19.70
CA ALA A 178 22.95 -27.60 -19.24
C ALA A 178 22.54 -28.56 -20.38
N PRO A 179 23.13 -29.76 -20.49
CA PRO A 179 22.70 -30.77 -21.43
C PRO A 179 21.28 -31.23 -21.11
N VAL A 180 20.43 -31.24 -22.12
CA VAL A 180 19.02 -31.68 -22.03
C VAL A 180 18.83 -32.92 -22.84
N SER A 181 18.23 -33.98 -22.27
CA SER A 181 17.93 -35.20 -23.00
C SER A 181 16.93 -34.95 -24.11
N GLU A 182 16.93 -35.79 -25.15
CA GLU A 182 15.97 -35.67 -26.26
C GLU A 182 14.53 -35.78 -25.75
N ALA A 183 14.24 -36.62 -24.78
CA ALA A 183 12.96 -36.79 -24.16
C ALA A 183 12.53 -35.53 -23.41
N ASP A 184 13.42 -34.86 -22.68
CA ASP A 184 13.11 -33.61 -21.97
C ASP A 184 13.00 -32.44 -22.94
N MET A 185 13.73 -32.45 -24.04
CA MET A 185 13.59 -31.50 -25.13
C MET A 185 12.15 -31.48 -25.68
N LEU A 186 11.57 -32.66 -25.92
CA LEU A 186 10.20 -32.81 -26.39
C LEU A 186 9.20 -32.31 -25.35
N ARG A 187 9.44 -32.59 -24.06
CA ARG A 187 8.59 -32.14 -22.95
C ARG A 187 8.63 -30.61 -22.81
N LEU A 188 9.84 -30.02 -22.87
CA LEU A 188 10.02 -28.58 -22.81
C LEU A 188 9.35 -27.85 -23.97
N ARG A 189 9.46 -28.37 -25.20
CA ARG A 189 8.75 -27.83 -26.36
C ARG A 189 7.23 -27.90 -26.18
N ALA A 190 6.70 -28.99 -25.66
CA ALA A 190 5.27 -29.13 -25.38
C ALA A 190 4.81 -28.16 -24.30
N MET A 191 5.60 -27.99 -23.23
CA MET A 191 5.34 -27.01 -22.17
C MET A 191 5.34 -25.58 -22.72
N LEU A 192 6.37 -25.17 -23.47
CA LEU A 192 6.45 -23.84 -24.06
C LEU A 192 5.30 -23.56 -25.04
N ARG A 193 4.90 -24.55 -25.82
CA ARG A 193 3.74 -24.44 -26.71
C ARG A 193 2.46 -24.13 -25.92
N ASN A 194 2.19 -24.88 -24.86
CA ASN A 194 1.00 -24.66 -24.01
C ASN A 194 1.09 -23.35 -23.23
N PHE A 195 2.27 -23.05 -22.66
CA PHE A 195 2.51 -21.83 -21.91
C PHE A 195 2.29 -20.58 -22.77
N GLY A 196 2.91 -20.54 -23.96
CA GLY A 196 2.83 -19.40 -24.87
C GLY A 196 1.65 -19.41 -25.85
N ALA A 197 0.85 -20.48 -25.90
CA ALA A 197 -0.16 -20.68 -26.94
C ALA A 197 0.47 -20.62 -28.35
N LEU A 198 1.59 -21.30 -28.55
CA LEU A 198 2.31 -21.31 -29.83
C LEU A 198 1.64 -22.26 -30.84
N ASP A 199 1.77 -21.92 -32.12
CA ASP A 199 1.38 -22.77 -33.22
C ASP A 199 2.32 -24.01 -33.35
N ARG A 200 2.07 -24.83 -34.38
CA ARG A 200 2.85 -26.05 -34.64
C ARG A 200 4.31 -25.73 -34.97
N GLU A 201 4.55 -24.58 -35.58
CA GLU A 201 5.85 -24.06 -35.95
C GLU A 201 6.59 -23.37 -34.79
N GLY A 202 5.98 -23.34 -33.58
CA GLY A 202 6.56 -22.71 -32.38
C GLY A 202 6.49 -21.19 -32.41
N ARG A 203 5.55 -20.59 -33.16
CA ARG A 203 5.37 -19.14 -33.28
C ARG A 203 4.10 -18.70 -32.54
N PHE A 204 4.16 -17.51 -31.94
CA PHE A 204 3.02 -16.88 -31.31
C PHE A 204 2.20 -16.11 -32.36
N ARG A 205 0.92 -16.48 -32.55
CA ARG A 205 -0.01 -15.83 -33.47
C ARG A 205 -1.17 -15.12 -32.77
N GLY A 206 -1.14 -15.06 -31.46
CA GLY A 206 -2.22 -14.56 -30.62
C GLY A 206 -2.87 -15.66 -29.80
N SER A 207 -3.72 -15.27 -28.87
CA SER A 207 -4.40 -16.21 -27.97
C SER A 207 -5.68 -15.59 -27.42
N PRO A 208 -6.75 -16.37 -27.18
CA PRO A 208 -7.93 -15.92 -26.47
C PRO A 208 -7.65 -15.35 -25.06
N ARG A 209 -6.48 -15.66 -24.48
CA ARG A 209 -6.01 -15.06 -23.22
C ARG A 209 -5.82 -13.53 -23.32
N ALA A 210 -5.67 -12.99 -24.53
CA ALA A 210 -5.59 -11.55 -24.79
C ALA A 210 -6.93 -10.82 -24.57
N GLY A 211 -8.03 -11.55 -24.40
CA GLY A 211 -9.37 -11.02 -24.45
C GLY A 211 -9.87 -10.93 -25.91
N TRP A 212 -11.00 -10.30 -26.10
CA TRP A 212 -11.75 -10.33 -27.35
C TRP A 212 -11.92 -8.93 -27.94
N VAL A 213 -11.82 -8.83 -29.25
CA VAL A 213 -12.35 -7.70 -30.02
C VAL A 213 -13.86 -7.90 -30.16
N GLU A 214 -14.27 -9.12 -30.53
CA GLU A 214 -15.65 -9.56 -30.58
C GLU A 214 -15.78 -10.77 -29.65
N PRO A 215 -16.52 -10.67 -28.53
CA PRO A 215 -16.69 -11.80 -27.63
C PRO A 215 -17.37 -12.99 -28.32
N PRO A 216 -17.04 -14.24 -27.96
CA PRO A 216 -17.75 -15.43 -28.50
C PRO A 216 -19.19 -15.46 -28.00
N GLY A 217 -20.07 -15.87 -28.87
CA GLY A 217 -21.48 -16.11 -28.61
C GLY A 217 -21.91 -17.42 -29.26
N VAL A 218 -22.93 -17.38 -30.10
CA VAL A 218 -23.27 -18.51 -30.97
C VAL A 218 -22.18 -18.76 -32.02
N ALA A 219 -21.54 -17.68 -32.49
CA ALA A 219 -20.37 -17.74 -33.36
C ALA A 219 -19.05 -17.64 -32.51
N PRO A 220 -17.95 -18.21 -33.05
CA PRO A 220 -16.64 -17.98 -32.45
C PRO A 220 -16.31 -16.48 -32.36
N GLY A 221 -15.76 -16.05 -31.22
CA GLY A 221 -15.30 -14.66 -31.07
C GLY A 221 -13.98 -14.39 -31.78
N THR A 222 -13.64 -13.11 -31.91
CA THR A 222 -12.38 -12.63 -32.49
C THR A 222 -11.45 -12.21 -31.36
N PRO A 223 -10.37 -12.96 -31.08
CA PRO A 223 -9.41 -12.56 -30.01
C PRO A 223 -8.64 -11.28 -30.41
N ARG A 224 -8.18 -10.54 -29.41
CA ARG A 224 -7.30 -9.40 -29.63
C ARG A 224 -5.99 -9.85 -30.28
N PRO A 225 -5.45 -9.09 -31.24
CA PRO A 225 -4.21 -9.45 -31.91
C PRO A 225 -3.01 -9.38 -30.91
N PRO A 226 -1.90 -10.09 -31.22
CA PRO A 226 -0.69 -9.97 -30.45
C PRO A 226 -0.10 -8.56 -30.59
N LEU A 227 0.51 -8.07 -29.48
CA LEU A 227 1.31 -6.86 -29.50
C LEU A 227 2.69 -7.16 -30.10
N PRO A 228 3.29 -6.22 -30.85
CA PRO A 228 4.63 -6.38 -31.38
C PRO A 228 5.68 -6.38 -30.25
N LEU A 229 6.81 -7.07 -30.47
CA LEU A 229 7.89 -7.18 -29.47
C LEU A 229 8.42 -5.81 -29.01
N ALA A 230 8.45 -4.83 -29.90
CA ALA A 230 8.91 -3.47 -29.60
C ALA A 230 8.12 -2.80 -28.45
N VAL A 231 6.85 -3.18 -28.24
CA VAL A 231 6.04 -2.66 -27.13
C VAL A 231 6.65 -3.03 -25.77
N PHE A 232 7.36 -4.15 -25.69
CA PHE A 232 7.98 -4.61 -24.44
C PHE A 232 9.39 -4.03 -24.21
N ALA A 233 9.87 -3.14 -25.08
CA ALA A 233 11.02 -2.29 -24.78
C ALA A 233 10.66 -1.21 -23.73
N ASP A 234 9.36 -0.89 -23.56
CA ASP A 234 8.87 -0.02 -22.50
C ASP A 234 8.76 -0.77 -21.16
N PRO A 235 9.63 -0.47 -20.16
CA PRO A 235 9.60 -1.13 -18.86
C PRO A 235 8.28 -0.94 -18.12
N ALA A 236 7.59 0.16 -18.34
CA ALA A 236 6.36 0.51 -17.66
C ALA A 236 5.21 -0.46 -17.99
N LEU A 237 5.14 -0.98 -19.22
CA LEU A 237 4.10 -1.92 -19.62
C LEU A 237 4.30 -3.31 -19.02
N TRP A 238 5.52 -3.84 -19.07
CA TRP A 238 5.75 -5.17 -18.46
C TRP A 238 5.68 -5.10 -16.93
N MET A 239 6.07 -3.98 -16.30
CA MET A 239 5.91 -3.76 -14.87
C MET A 239 4.43 -3.77 -14.47
N ALA A 240 3.56 -3.09 -15.22
CA ALA A 240 2.11 -3.11 -14.99
C ALA A 240 1.54 -4.53 -15.13
N ALA A 241 2.03 -5.30 -16.10
CA ALA A 241 1.61 -6.69 -16.32
C ALA A 241 2.09 -7.65 -15.22
N ASP A 242 3.27 -7.41 -14.64
CA ASP A 242 3.91 -8.28 -13.65
C ASP A 242 3.62 -7.88 -12.19
N PHE A 243 3.00 -6.74 -11.97
CA PHE A 243 2.80 -6.14 -10.64
C PHE A 243 2.15 -7.11 -9.62
N ALA A 244 1.16 -7.88 -10.05
CA ALA A 244 0.45 -8.81 -9.19
C ALA A 244 1.16 -10.16 -8.98
N GLU A 245 2.32 -10.39 -9.62
CA GLU A 245 3.12 -11.60 -9.40
C GLU A 245 3.98 -11.49 -8.12
N GLY A 246 4.25 -10.27 -7.65
CA GLY A 246 4.95 -10.06 -6.37
C GLY A 246 4.11 -10.51 -5.18
N VAL A 247 4.70 -11.23 -4.22
CA VAL A 247 3.99 -11.85 -3.08
C VAL A 247 3.13 -10.85 -2.27
N ASN A 248 3.60 -9.61 -2.12
CA ASN A 248 2.84 -8.56 -1.42
C ASN A 248 1.70 -7.96 -2.27
N TYR A 249 1.57 -8.37 -3.53
CA TYR A 249 0.58 -7.86 -4.49
C TYR A 249 -0.25 -8.97 -5.14
N ALA A 250 0.15 -10.23 -4.91
CA ALA A 250 -0.54 -11.40 -5.46
C ALA A 250 -1.90 -11.65 -4.77
N ALA A 251 -2.80 -12.25 -5.50
CA ALA A 251 -4.06 -12.74 -4.94
C ALA A 251 -3.80 -13.83 -3.87
N THR A 252 -4.61 -13.94 -2.81
CA THR A 252 -5.82 -13.18 -2.57
C THR A 252 -5.47 -11.94 -1.76
N MET A 253 -5.97 -10.80 -2.21
CA MET A 253 -5.94 -9.58 -1.45
C MET A 253 -7.26 -9.40 -0.72
N LEU A 254 -7.20 -8.84 0.48
CA LEU A 254 -8.34 -8.58 1.34
C LEU A 254 -8.44 -7.10 1.68
N ALA A 255 -9.62 -6.65 2.04
CA ALA A 255 -9.87 -5.35 2.63
C ALA A 255 -11.07 -5.43 3.59
N PRO A 256 -11.10 -4.63 4.67
CA PRO A 256 -12.30 -4.54 5.50
C PRO A 256 -13.48 -3.97 4.71
N GLU A 257 -14.66 -4.55 4.90
CA GLU A 257 -15.90 -3.92 4.47
C GLU A 257 -16.05 -2.56 5.13
N GLY A 258 -16.33 -1.53 4.33
CA GLY A 258 -16.42 -0.16 4.83
C GLY A 258 -15.07 0.54 5.08
N GLY A 259 -13.94 0.00 4.57
CA GLY A 259 -12.65 0.67 4.50
C GLY A 259 -11.68 0.33 5.64
N MET A 260 -10.42 0.67 5.41
CA MET A 260 -9.29 0.26 6.26
C MET A 260 -9.33 0.84 7.69
N VAL A 261 -10.05 1.94 7.91
CA VAL A 261 -10.27 2.51 9.25
C VAL A 261 -10.98 1.55 10.20
N ARG A 262 -11.74 0.58 9.68
CA ARG A 262 -12.47 -0.40 10.49
C ARG A 262 -11.57 -1.20 11.43
N ILE A 263 -10.33 -1.48 11.02
CA ILE A 263 -9.37 -2.24 11.84
C ILE A 263 -8.95 -1.41 13.06
N VAL A 264 -8.52 -0.17 12.85
CA VAL A 264 -8.12 0.72 13.95
C VAL A 264 -9.30 1.10 14.85
N ALA A 265 -10.49 1.22 14.28
CA ALA A 265 -11.71 1.44 15.06
C ALA A 265 -12.04 0.24 15.96
N ALA A 266 -11.87 -0.99 15.47
CA ALA A 266 -12.07 -2.21 16.25
C ALA A 266 -11.02 -2.35 17.37
N LEU A 267 -9.75 -2.05 17.08
CA LEU A 267 -8.69 -2.01 18.10
C LEU A 267 -9.00 -0.98 19.21
N ALA A 268 -9.43 0.22 18.83
CA ALA A 268 -9.79 1.26 19.79
C ALA A 268 -11.03 0.90 20.61
N ALA A 269 -12.04 0.30 19.98
CA ALA A 269 -13.27 -0.15 20.67
C ALA A 269 -13.03 -1.30 21.67
N ALA A 270 -11.94 -2.03 21.52
CA ALA A 270 -11.53 -3.08 22.47
C ALA A 270 -10.81 -2.53 23.72
N LEU A 271 -10.55 -1.24 23.78
CA LEU A 271 -9.97 -0.55 24.93
C LEU A 271 -11.07 0.09 25.79
N PRO A 272 -10.85 0.23 27.10
CA PRO A 272 -11.80 0.93 27.97
C PRO A 272 -12.08 2.36 27.52
N PRO A 273 -13.29 2.87 27.72
CA PRO A 273 -13.59 4.28 27.48
C PRO A 273 -12.62 5.21 28.22
N GLY A 274 -12.18 6.28 27.57
CA GLY A 274 -11.23 7.25 28.14
C GLY A 274 -9.74 6.85 28.04
N THR A 275 -9.43 5.65 27.54
CA THR A 275 -8.03 5.22 27.33
C THR A 275 -7.34 6.11 26.27
N ILE A 276 -8.07 6.55 25.25
CA ILE A 276 -7.51 7.35 24.14
C ILE A 276 -7.92 8.82 24.33
N ARG A 277 -6.92 9.70 24.32
CA ARG A 277 -7.10 11.16 24.36
C ARG A 277 -6.68 11.73 23.02
N LEU A 278 -7.61 12.41 22.36
CA LEU A 278 -7.43 13.07 21.06
C LEU A 278 -7.11 14.54 21.24
N GLY A 279 -6.41 15.14 20.27
CA GLY A 279 -6.05 16.56 20.30
C GLY A 279 -5.00 16.90 21.37
N ASP A 280 -4.22 15.92 21.82
CA ASP A 280 -3.25 16.05 22.91
C ASP A 280 -1.81 15.77 22.41
N PRO A 281 -1.22 16.71 21.65
CA PRO A 281 0.09 16.52 21.05
C PRO A 281 1.21 16.44 22.10
N VAL A 282 2.07 15.44 21.96
CA VAL A 282 3.27 15.28 22.75
C VAL A 282 4.31 16.31 22.29
N LEU A 283 4.80 17.12 23.22
CA LEU A 283 5.81 18.17 23.01
C LEU A 283 7.23 17.66 23.28
N ASP A 284 7.37 16.73 24.23
CA ASP A 284 8.68 16.19 24.61
C ASP A 284 8.54 14.86 25.38
N VAL A 285 9.65 14.13 25.47
CA VAL A 285 9.79 12.93 26.30
C VAL A 285 11.12 13.01 27.07
N LEU A 286 11.11 12.58 28.32
CA LEU A 286 12.32 12.46 29.15
C LEU A 286 12.54 10.97 29.46
N PRO A 287 13.36 10.28 28.67
CA PRO A 287 13.43 8.81 28.70
C PRO A 287 13.86 8.22 30.05
N ALA A 288 14.83 8.81 30.72
CA ALA A 288 15.33 8.32 32.01
C ALA A 288 14.24 8.31 33.09
N GLU A 289 13.30 9.25 33.01
CA GLU A 289 12.27 9.48 34.01
C GLU A 289 10.92 8.89 33.64
N GLY A 290 10.73 8.48 32.39
CA GLY A 290 9.43 8.08 31.84
C GLY A 290 8.42 9.23 31.87
N ARG A 291 8.89 10.49 31.71
CA ARG A 291 8.03 11.66 31.65
C ARG A 291 7.72 12.05 30.20
N VAL A 292 6.49 12.48 29.99
CA VAL A 292 5.98 13.01 28.72
C VAL A 292 5.44 14.40 28.98
N ARG A 293 5.87 15.37 28.18
CA ARG A 293 5.42 16.76 28.28
C ARG A 293 4.36 17.04 27.25
N LEU A 294 3.26 17.62 27.70
CA LEU A 294 2.08 18.02 26.93
C LEU A 294 1.86 19.52 27.08
N ALA A 295 0.93 20.09 26.30
CA ALA A 295 0.57 21.51 26.45
C ALA A 295 -0.05 21.81 27.83
N GLY A 296 -0.79 20.86 28.41
CA GLY A 296 -1.46 20.98 29.70
C GLY A 296 -0.62 20.57 30.92
N GLY A 297 0.65 20.16 30.74
CA GLY A 297 1.51 19.73 31.85
C GLY A 297 2.37 18.52 31.51
N GLU A 298 2.77 17.78 32.54
CA GLU A 298 3.61 16.60 32.39
C GLU A 298 2.93 15.36 32.98
N GLU A 299 3.13 14.23 32.33
CA GLU A 299 2.70 12.93 32.83
C GLU A 299 3.90 12.00 33.01
N ARG A 300 3.77 11.06 33.93
CA ARG A 300 4.81 10.08 34.22
C ARG A 300 4.25 8.67 34.10
N ALA A 301 5.04 7.77 33.50
CA ALA A 301 4.72 6.36 33.34
C ALA A 301 5.93 5.48 33.65
N ASP A 302 5.68 4.22 33.93
CA ASP A 302 6.72 3.20 34.06
C ASP A 302 7.31 2.86 32.71
N ILE A 303 6.47 2.91 31.66
CA ILE A 303 6.82 2.61 30.27
C ILE A 303 6.16 3.64 29.37
N VAL A 304 6.91 4.12 28.38
CA VAL A 304 6.42 4.97 27.30
C VAL A 304 6.64 4.25 25.97
N ILE A 305 5.60 4.13 25.14
CA ILE A 305 5.71 3.58 23.79
C ILE A 305 5.56 4.71 22.79
N CYS A 306 6.64 5.08 22.13
CA CYS A 306 6.64 6.09 21.08
C CYS A 306 6.33 5.45 19.72
N THR A 307 5.18 5.78 19.13
CA THR A 307 4.76 5.29 17.82
C THR A 307 4.65 6.41 16.77
N LEU A 308 5.27 7.54 17.06
CA LEU A 308 5.28 8.69 16.17
C LEU A 308 6.04 8.38 14.87
N PRO A 309 5.65 8.99 13.74
CA PRO A 309 6.47 8.98 12.54
C PRO A 309 7.88 9.51 12.82
N ALA A 310 8.91 8.92 12.22
CA ALA A 310 10.30 9.27 12.50
C ALA A 310 10.61 10.79 12.42
N PRO A 311 10.08 11.55 11.40
CA PRO A 311 10.31 12.99 11.34
C PRO A 311 9.71 13.78 12.50
N LEU A 312 8.65 13.27 13.11
CA LEU A 312 8.02 13.90 14.30
C LEU A 312 8.75 13.50 15.58
N ALA A 313 9.11 12.23 15.72
CA ALA A 313 9.90 11.74 16.85
C ALA A 313 11.27 12.44 16.93
N ALA A 314 11.90 12.76 15.79
CA ALA A 314 13.15 13.51 15.72
C ALA A 314 13.08 14.91 16.37
N ARG A 315 11.87 15.47 16.52
CA ARG A 315 11.63 16.79 17.09
C ARG A 315 11.49 16.79 18.62
N LEU A 316 11.48 15.62 19.26
CA LEU A 316 11.38 15.52 20.73
C LEU A 316 12.73 15.85 21.37
N PRO A 317 12.87 16.99 22.09
CA PRO A 317 14.18 17.48 22.55
C PRO A 317 14.85 16.57 23.56
N GLY A 318 14.09 15.85 24.38
CA GLY A 318 14.60 14.98 25.43
C GLY A 318 15.15 13.64 24.96
N LEU A 319 14.97 13.27 23.68
CA LEU A 319 15.67 12.14 23.08
C LEU A 319 17.15 12.48 22.85
N SER A 320 18.03 11.48 22.94
CA SER A 320 19.47 11.67 22.72
C SER A 320 19.76 12.29 21.34
N VAL A 321 20.85 13.07 21.28
CA VAL A 321 21.29 13.72 20.03
C VAL A 321 21.50 12.68 18.91
N ALA A 322 22.11 11.53 19.24
CA ALA A 322 22.35 10.46 18.29
C ALA A 322 21.04 9.90 17.72
N ARG A 323 20.03 9.67 18.59
CA ARG A 323 18.72 9.16 18.17
C ARG A 323 17.99 10.16 17.29
N ARG A 324 17.94 11.42 17.69
CA ARG A 324 17.28 12.48 16.89
C ARG A 324 17.95 12.66 15.53
N ALA A 325 19.26 12.60 15.45
CA ALA A 325 20.00 12.66 14.19
C ALA A 325 19.65 11.47 13.27
N ALA A 326 19.63 10.25 13.83
CA ALA A 326 19.26 9.06 13.08
C ALA A 326 17.80 9.08 12.61
N LEU A 327 16.86 9.51 13.46
CA LEU A 327 15.44 9.69 13.12
C LEU A 327 15.24 10.73 12.00
N SER A 328 16.01 11.83 12.02
CA SER A 328 15.97 12.85 10.97
C SER A 328 16.49 12.34 9.62
N GLY A 329 17.31 11.29 9.63
CA GLY A 329 17.81 10.62 8.42
C GLY A 329 16.81 9.63 7.81
N VAL A 330 15.68 9.34 8.47
CA VAL A 330 14.63 8.47 7.93
C VAL A 330 13.75 9.27 6.97
N THR A 331 14.04 9.15 5.68
CA THR A 331 13.24 9.79 4.62
C THR A 331 11.84 9.17 4.55
N GLN A 332 10.87 10.03 4.24
CA GLN A 332 9.47 9.62 4.06
C GLN A 332 9.03 9.84 2.62
N GLU A 333 8.37 8.84 2.03
CA GLU A 333 7.78 8.96 0.70
C GLU A 333 6.62 9.96 0.73
N PRO A 334 6.65 11.03 -0.10
CA PRO A 334 5.58 12.02 -0.18
C PRO A 334 4.42 11.54 -1.05
N ALA A 335 4.00 10.28 -0.89
CA ALA A 335 2.93 9.69 -1.67
C ALA A 335 1.62 10.49 -1.55
N ALA A 336 0.83 10.45 -2.60
CA ALA A 336 -0.45 11.14 -2.65
C ALA A 336 -1.53 10.28 -3.30
N LYS A 337 -2.77 10.53 -2.92
CA LYS A 337 -3.94 9.95 -3.57
C LYS A 337 -5.00 11.01 -3.83
N LEU A 338 -5.79 10.78 -4.88
CA LEU A 338 -6.98 11.56 -5.19
C LEU A 338 -8.12 10.62 -5.57
N ALA A 339 -9.32 10.89 -5.10
CA ALA A 339 -10.51 10.13 -5.46
C ALA A 339 -11.64 11.05 -5.91
N VAL A 340 -12.55 10.49 -6.71
CA VAL A 340 -13.79 11.12 -7.17
C VAL A 340 -14.94 10.13 -7.01
N GLN A 341 -16.16 10.66 -6.81
CA GLN A 341 -17.38 9.90 -6.96
C GLN A 341 -17.82 9.95 -8.43
N ALA A 342 -18.25 8.81 -8.99
CA ALA A 342 -18.76 8.76 -10.36
C ALA A 342 -19.75 7.61 -10.54
N PRO A 343 -20.64 7.67 -11.54
CA PRO A 343 -21.36 6.47 -12.02
C PRO A 343 -20.36 5.36 -12.36
N ARG A 344 -20.72 4.12 -12.15
CA ARG A 344 -19.82 2.96 -12.36
C ARG A 344 -19.68 2.56 -13.84
N PHE A 345 -19.37 3.53 -14.70
CA PHE A 345 -19.26 3.36 -16.15
C PHE A 345 -18.19 2.31 -16.57
N TRP A 346 -17.15 2.13 -15.77
CA TRP A 346 -16.07 1.17 -16.01
C TRP A 346 -16.55 -0.29 -15.99
N GLU A 347 -17.69 -0.58 -15.35
CA GLU A 347 -18.28 -1.93 -15.34
C GLU A 347 -18.80 -2.34 -16.71
N ALA A 348 -19.24 -1.39 -17.55
CA ALA A 348 -19.61 -1.65 -18.93
C ALA A 348 -18.41 -2.15 -19.77
N ALA A 349 -17.19 -1.79 -19.39
CA ALA A 349 -15.96 -2.30 -20.00
C ALA A 349 -15.46 -3.61 -19.33
N GLY A 350 -16.24 -4.22 -18.42
CA GLY A 350 -15.88 -5.44 -17.70
C GLY A 350 -14.84 -5.21 -16.59
N ILE A 351 -14.64 -3.97 -16.15
CA ILE A 351 -13.67 -3.65 -15.09
C ILE A 351 -14.40 -3.71 -13.73
N TYR A 352 -14.20 -4.79 -12.99
CA TYR A 352 -14.72 -5.03 -11.65
C TYR A 352 -13.58 -5.02 -10.63
N GLY A 353 -13.19 -3.84 -10.14
CA GLY A 353 -11.99 -3.67 -9.34
C GLY A 353 -10.71 -3.67 -10.17
N GLY A 354 -9.56 -3.69 -9.51
CA GLY A 354 -8.25 -3.70 -10.16
C GLY A 354 -7.65 -2.32 -10.37
N ILE A 355 -6.56 -2.28 -11.12
CA ILE A 355 -5.72 -1.09 -11.30
C ILE A 355 -5.47 -0.88 -12.78
N SER A 356 -5.79 0.31 -13.28
CA SER A 356 -5.28 0.81 -14.56
C SER A 356 -4.06 1.68 -14.35
N TRP A 357 -3.17 1.68 -15.34
CA TRP A 357 -1.84 2.27 -15.26
C TRP A 357 -1.62 3.35 -16.30
N LEU A 358 -1.06 4.46 -15.86
CA LEU A 358 -0.53 5.56 -16.66
C LEU A 358 0.90 5.87 -16.19
N PRO A 359 1.88 5.03 -16.51
CA PRO A 359 3.21 5.11 -15.93
C PRO A 359 3.94 6.43 -16.20
N GLU A 360 3.66 7.09 -17.33
CA GLU A 360 4.25 8.37 -17.70
C GLU A 360 3.52 9.59 -17.14
N ALA A 361 2.27 9.42 -16.69
CA ALA A 361 1.47 10.49 -16.10
C ALA A 361 1.81 10.72 -14.61
N ASP A 362 1.52 11.92 -14.10
CA ASP A 362 1.71 12.24 -12.68
C ASP A 362 0.80 11.36 -11.78
N ILE A 363 -0.41 11.01 -12.24
CA ILE A 363 -1.36 10.18 -11.46
C ILE A 363 -0.95 8.72 -11.30
N THR A 364 -0.10 8.20 -12.14
CA THR A 364 0.46 6.84 -12.22
C THR A 364 -0.55 5.70 -12.26
N GLN A 365 -1.55 5.67 -11.40
CA GLN A 365 -2.51 4.58 -11.25
C GLN A 365 -3.93 5.08 -10.99
N LEU A 366 -4.91 4.40 -11.62
CA LEU A 366 -6.32 4.47 -11.26
C LEU A 366 -6.74 3.15 -10.59
N TRP A 367 -7.45 3.25 -9.46
CA TRP A 367 -7.95 2.07 -8.75
C TRP A 367 -9.47 2.05 -8.75
N TYR A 368 -10.04 0.94 -9.23
CA TYR A 368 -11.48 0.73 -9.26
C TYR A 368 -11.96 0.07 -7.96
N PRO A 369 -13.14 0.47 -7.44
CA PRO A 369 -13.65 -0.13 -6.21
C PRO A 369 -13.95 -1.62 -6.38
N SER A 370 -13.51 -2.44 -5.42
CA SER A 370 -13.68 -3.90 -5.41
C SER A 370 -14.93 -4.37 -4.67
N GLY A 371 -15.85 -3.47 -4.37
CA GLY A 371 -17.14 -3.76 -3.72
C GLY A 371 -18.26 -2.92 -4.31
N GLY A 372 -19.50 -3.20 -3.91
CA GLY A 372 -20.68 -2.47 -4.36
C GLY A 372 -20.92 -2.60 -5.88
N PHE A 373 -20.61 -3.76 -6.49
CA PHE A 373 -20.84 -3.98 -7.92
C PHE A 373 -22.30 -3.75 -8.28
N HIS A 374 -22.54 -3.18 -9.46
CA HIS A 374 -23.85 -2.78 -9.98
C HIS A 374 -24.56 -1.65 -9.19
N ALA A 375 -23.95 -1.09 -8.14
CA ALA A 375 -24.46 0.13 -7.54
C ALA A 375 -24.41 1.31 -8.53
N PRO A 376 -25.30 2.30 -8.43
CA PRO A 376 -25.34 3.41 -9.39
C PRO A 376 -24.09 4.29 -9.35
N GLN A 377 -23.41 4.35 -8.20
CA GLN A 377 -22.24 5.19 -7.95
C GLN A 377 -21.11 4.37 -7.33
N GLY A 378 -19.87 4.84 -7.49
CA GLY A 378 -18.69 4.33 -6.84
C GLY A 378 -17.67 5.42 -6.58
N VAL A 379 -16.72 5.18 -5.69
CA VAL A 379 -15.57 6.06 -5.47
C VAL A 379 -14.38 5.47 -6.21
N LEU A 380 -13.95 6.15 -7.26
CA LEU A 380 -12.78 5.82 -8.06
C LEU A 380 -11.56 6.53 -7.48
N THR A 381 -10.51 5.80 -7.10
CA THR A 381 -9.22 6.41 -6.81
C THR A 381 -8.58 6.79 -8.13
N LEU A 382 -8.62 8.08 -8.45
CA LEU A 382 -8.22 8.62 -9.74
C LEU A 382 -6.70 8.77 -9.87
N ALA A 383 -6.01 8.94 -8.74
CA ALA A 383 -4.57 9.02 -8.67
C ALA A 383 -4.04 8.26 -7.45
N TYR A 384 -2.99 7.48 -7.64
CA TYR A 384 -2.15 6.96 -6.57
C TYR A 384 -0.69 7.11 -6.96
N ILE A 385 -0.06 8.11 -6.39
CA ILE A 385 1.30 8.57 -6.68
C ILE A 385 2.19 8.09 -5.54
N TRP A 386 3.25 7.37 -5.85
CA TRP A 386 4.15 6.73 -4.90
C TRP A 386 5.64 6.87 -5.25
N ASP A 387 5.98 7.82 -6.11
CA ASP A 387 7.36 8.23 -6.35
C ASP A 387 7.58 9.67 -5.91
N THR A 388 8.75 9.94 -5.33
CA THR A 388 9.08 11.21 -4.72
C THR A 388 8.96 12.40 -5.66
N PRO A 389 9.48 12.40 -6.90
CA PRO A 389 9.37 13.57 -7.77
C PRO A 389 7.92 13.95 -8.12
N ARG A 390 7.08 12.95 -8.44
CA ARG A 390 5.66 13.19 -8.77
C ARG A 390 4.87 13.58 -7.52
N GLY A 391 5.11 12.89 -6.39
CA GLY A 391 4.46 13.21 -5.12
C GLY A 391 4.70 14.64 -4.66
N LEU A 392 5.92 15.14 -4.79
CA LEU A 392 6.27 16.53 -4.46
C LEU A 392 5.59 17.53 -5.40
N ARG A 393 5.62 17.28 -6.73
CA ARG A 393 4.91 18.14 -7.70
C ARG A 393 3.41 18.17 -7.43
N PHE A 394 2.80 17.03 -7.16
CA PHE A 394 1.38 16.94 -6.84
C PHE A 394 1.05 17.68 -5.53
N ALA A 395 1.86 17.50 -4.49
CA ALA A 395 1.68 18.17 -3.20
C ALA A 395 1.84 19.69 -3.27
N ALA A 396 2.62 20.22 -4.22
CA ALA A 396 2.82 21.66 -4.41
C ALA A 396 1.56 22.37 -4.96
N ARG A 397 0.67 21.63 -5.63
CA ARG A 397 -0.60 22.14 -6.19
C ARG A 397 -1.66 22.29 -5.09
N SER A 398 -2.58 23.23 -5.25
CA SER A 398 -3.80 23.29 -4.47
C SER A 398 -4.70 22.08 -4.71
N PRO A 399 -5.63 21.72 -3.82
CA PRO A 399 -6.56 20.62 -4.04
C PRO A 399 -7.36 20.71 -5.35
N ALA A 400 -7.75 21.92 -5.76
CA ALA A 400 -8.47 22.15 -7.02
C ALA A 400 -7.57 21.88 -8.25
N GLU A 401 -6.33 22.37 -8.23
CA GLU A 401 -5.36 22.10 -9.30
C GLU A 401 -4.99 20.62 -9.40
N ARG A 402 -4.89 19.91 -8.25
CA ARG A 402 -4.68 18.46 -8.22
C ARG A 402 -5.83 17.73 -8.91
N ALA A 403 -7.07 18.13 -8.62
CA ALA A 403 -8.26 17.54 -9.22
C ALA A 403 -8.33 17.77 -10.72
N ALA A 404 -8.08 19.00 -11.18
CA ALA A 404 -8.08 19.35 -12.59
C ALA A 404 -7.01 18.58 -13.37
N ALA A 405 -5.79 18.51 -12.84
CA ALA A 405 -4.70 17.77 -13.47
C ALA A 405 -5.00 16.26 -13.54
N ALA A 406 -5.44 15.66 -12.43
CA ALA A 406 -5.75 14.24 -12.37
C ALA A 406 -6.89 13.84 -13.31
N LEU A 407 -7.93 14.66 -13.42
CA LEU A 407 -9.04 14.44 -14.36
C LEU A 407 -8.57 14.51 -15.82
N ALA A 408 -7.72 15.49 -16.15
CA ALA A 408 -7.19 15.63 -17.51
C ALA A 408 -6.34 14.41 -17.92
N GLU A 409 -5.48 13.92 -17.03
CA GLU A 409 -4.66 12.73 -17.29
C GLU A 409 -5.49 11.46 -17.37
N ALA A 410 -6.41 11.25 -16.43
CA ALA A 410 -7.30 10.08 -16.38
C ALA A 410 -8.26 10.00 -17.58
N ALA A 411 -8.63 11.16 -18.16
CA ALA A 411 -9.47 11.23 -19.36
C ALA A 411 -8.82 10.57 -20.58
N THR A 412 -7.51 10.38 -20.58
CA THR A 412 -6.81 9.62 -21.63
C THR A 412 -7.18 8.14 -21.65
N LEU A 413 -7.57 7.57 -20.49
CA LEU A 413 -8.12 6.21 -20.36
C LEU A 413 -9.64 6.18 -20.42
N HIS A 414 -10.26 7.17 -19.84
CA HIS A 414 -11.73 7.27 -19.67
C HIS A 414 -12.21 8.67 -20.08
N PRO A 415 -12.44 8.90 -21.37
CA PRO A 415 -12.84 10.22 -21.89
C PRO A 415 -14.12 10.81 -21.27
N GLU A 416 -14.98 9.97 -20.70
CA GLU A 416 -16.21 10.35 -20.04
C GLU A 416 -15.99 10.98 -18.63
N LEU A 417 -14.85 10.71 -18.00
CA LEU A 417 -14.58 11.14 -16.61
C LEU A 417 -14.83 12.63 -16.35
N PRO A 418 -14.34 13.58 -17.19
CA PRO A 418 -14.56 15.00 -16.94
C PRO A 418 -16.04 15.41 -16.86
N ALA A 419 -16.91 14.68 -17.56
CA ALA A 419 -18.34 14.96 -17.58
C ALA A 419 -19.09 14.35 -16.37
N VAL A 420 -18.62 13.21 -15.84
CA VAL A 420 -19.36 12.43 -14.84
C VAL A 420 -18.75 12.44 -13.44
N ALA A 421 -17.46 12.73 -13.31
CA ALA A 421 -16.77 12.77 -12.03
C ALA A 421 -17.27 13.94 -11.15
N ARG A 422 -17.49 13.65 -9.88
CA ARG A 422 -17.99 14.60 -8.87
C ARG A 422 -17.14 14.50 -7.61
N HIS A 423 -17.17 15.55 -6.81
CA HIS A 423 -16.66 15.56 -5.44
C HIS A 423 -15.21 15.11 -5.29
N PRO A 424 -14.24 15.71 -6.02
CA PRO A 424 -12.85 15.36 -5.88
C PRO A 424 -12.34 15.63 -4.46
N VAL A 425 -11.53 14.71 -3.94
CA VAL A 425 -10.79 14.87 -2.68
C VAL A 425 -9.40 14.29 -2.81
N SER A 426 -8.40 14.99 -2.32
CA SER A 426 -7.00 14.53 -2.37
C SER A 426 -6.35 14.53 -1.00
N VAL A 427 -5.37 13.63 -0.84
CA VAL A 427 -4.48 13.59 0.34
C VAL A 427 -3.05 13.51 -0.16
N ALA A 428 -2.26 14.54 0.15
CA ALA A 428 -0.81 14.57 -0.03
C ALA A 428 -0.15 14.30 1.33
N TRP A 429 0.33 13.08 1.53
CA TRP A 429 0.79 12.62 2.85
C TRP A 429 1.96 13.43 3.42
N GLY A 430 2.82 13.98 2.57
CA GLY A 430 3.90 14.89 2.99
C GLY A 430 3.41 16.19 3.62
N ARG A 431 2.16 16.61 3.33
CA ARG A 431 1.52 17.81 3.88
C ARG A 431 0.62 17.53 5.09
N MET A 432 0.41 16.26 5.43
CA MET A 432 -0.39 15.91 6.61
C MET A 432 0.39 16.22 7.88
N PRO A 433 -0.11 17.09 8.79
CA PRO A 433 0.67 17.64 9.91
C PRO A 433 1.21 16.57 10.87
N TRP A 434 0.45 15.48 11.08
CA TRP A 434 0.81 14.41 12.02
C TRP A 434 1.34 13.14 11.36
N ALA A 435 1.61 13.17 10.03
CA ALA A 435 2.20 12.05 9.31
C ALA A 435 3.55 12.41 8.66
N ARG A 436 3.65 13.57 7.99
CA ARG A 436 4.86 14.06 7.30
C ARG A 436 5.40 13.10 6.23
N GLY A 437 4.53 12.26 5.68
CA GLY A 437 4.82 11.27 4.66
C GLY A 437 3.96 10.03 4.79
N ALA A 438 3.99 9.19 3.77
CA ALA A 438 3.17 7.99 3.69
C ALA A 438 3.85 6.76 4.34
N TRP A 439 5.13 6.56 4.08
CA TRP A 439 5.97 5.47 4.65
C TRP A 439 7.45 5.84 4.56
N ALA A 440 8.29 5.13 5.32
CA ALA A 440 9.73 5.30 5.22
C ALA A 440 10.26 4.74 3.91
N GLU A 441 11.04 5.53 3.20
CA GLU A 441 11.66 5.13 1.94
C GLU A 441 12.90 4.27 2.21
N GLY A 442 12.98 3.09 1.58
CA GLY A 442 14.10 2.22 1.23
C GLY A 442 15.42 2.19 2.01
N SER A 443 15.63 3.08 2.95
CA SER A 443 16.87 3.18 3.72
C SER A 443 16.89 2.11 4.81
N ALA A 444 18.03 1.45 4.98
CA ALA A 444 18.25 0.61 6.16
C ALA A 444 18.17 1.49 7.40
N VAL A 445 17.07 1.41 8.12
CA VAL A 445 16.91 2.08 9.41
C VAL A 445 17.95 1.51 10.37
N PRO A 446 18.76 2.35 11.05
CA PRO A 446 19.75 1.87 12.00
C PRO A 446 19.11 0.99 13.07
N PRO A 447 19.64 -0.23 13.35
CA PRO A 447 19.02 -1.18 14.27
C PRO A 447 18.76 -0.61 15.68
N PHE A 448 19.64 0.25 16.19
CA PHE A 448 19.48 0.83 17.52
C PHE A 448 18.23 1.73 17.67
N LEU A 449 17.60 2.15 16.56
CA LEU A 449 16.34 2.90 16.63
C LEU A 449 15.17 2.05 17.12
N SER A 450 15.23 0.73 16.97
CA SER A 450 14.25 -0.19 17.55
C SER A 450 14.50 -0.53 19.02
N GLU A 451 15.70 -0.20 19.53
CA GLU A 451 16.04 -0.42 20.93
C GLU A 451 15.42 0.65 21.83
N PRO A 452 15.08 0.35 23.08
CA PRO A 452 14.56 1.34 24.01
C PRO A 452 15.64 2.40 24.38
N GLU A 453 15.19 3.61 24.70
CA GLU A 453 16.00 4.64 25.32
C GLU A 453 15.40 4.96 26.69
N GLY A 454 16.07 4.53 27.75
CA GLY A 454 15.53 4.59 29.10
C GLY A 454 14.21 3.84 29.20
N ARG A 455 13.13 4.55 29.55
CA ARG A 455 11.77 3.99 29.65
C ARG A 455 10.95 4.12 28.37
N VAL A 456 11.55 4.68 27.29
CA VAL A 456 10.87 4.88 26.00
C VAL A 456 11.20 3.74 25.05
N HIS A 457 10.20 3.00 24.63
CA HIS A 457 10.24 2.00 23.58
C HIS A 457 9.71 2.60 22.28
N PHE A 458 10.14 2.08 21.14
CA PHE A 458 9.78 2.62 19.82
C PHE A 458 9.10 1.57 18.96
N ALA A 459 8.01 1.96 18.32
CA ALA A 459 7.29 1.13 17.34
C ALA A 459 6.77 1.99 16.18
N GLY A 460 6.53 1.36 15.05
CA GLY A 460 6.04 1.99 13.82
C GLY A 460 6.45 1.16 12.61
N ASP A 461 5.69 1.22 11.53
CA ASP A 461 5.99 0.47 10.30
C ASP A 461 7.39 0.76 9.75
N TRP A 462 7.91 1.96 9.97
CA TRP A 462 9.26 2.38 9.57
C TRP A 462 10.39 1.63 10.33
N LEU A 463 10.09 0.96 11.45
CA LEU A 463 11.01 0.07 12.19
C LEU A 463 10.89 -1.40 11.79
N SER A 464 10.19 -1.70 10.71
CA SER A 464 9.98 -3.06 10.23
C SER A 464 10.57 -3.27 8.83
N ALA A 465 10.64 -4.53 8.40
CA ALA A 465 10.98 -4.89 7.02
C ALA A 465 9.81 -4.66 6.03
N LEU A 466 8.65 -4.16 6.52
CA LEU A 466 7.44 -3.90 5.77
C LEU A 466 6.98 -2.45 5.94
N PRO A 467 7.81 -1.44 5.60
CA PRO A 467 7.38 -0.05 5.66
C PRO A 467 6.18 0.17 4.71
N GLY A 468 5.23 1.02 5.14
CA GLY A 468 4.01 1.29 4.38
C GLY A 468 2.90 0.24 4.51
N TRP A 469 3.14 -0.88 5.18
CA TRP A 469 2.12 -1.90 5.45
C TRP A 469 1.66 -1.86 6.91
N GLN A 470 0.37 -2.07 7.15
CA GLN A 470 -0.16 -2.18 8.51
C GLN A 470 0.43 -3.39 9.26
N GLU A 471 0.76 -4.48 8.54
CA GLU A 471 1.49 -5.63 9.10
C GLU A 471 2.85 -5.24 9.66
N GLY A 472 3.58 -4.34 8.99
CA GLY A 472 4.84 -3.80 9.50
C GLY A 472 4.67 -3.04 10.82
N ALA A 473 3.56 -2.31 10.96
CA ALA A 473 3.24 -1.64 12.22
C ALA A 473 2.91 -2.65 13.33
N VAL A 474 2.20 -3.74 13.03
CA VAL A 474 1.93 -4.85 13.96
C VAL A 474 3.24 -5.53 14.38
N ALA A 475 4.09 -5.89 13.42
CA ALA A 475 5.37 -6.56 13.68
C ALA A 475 6.28 -5.71 14.56
N SER A 476 6.38 -4.42 14.27
CA SER A 476 7.17 -3.47 15.05
C SER A 476 6.59 -3.27 16.47
N ALA A 477 5.26 -3.22 16.62
CA ALA A 477 4.62 -3.17 17.93
C ALA A 477 4.95 -4.41 18.75
N TRP A 478 4.85 -5.61 18.17
CA TRP A 478 5.19 -6.85 18.86
C TRP A 478 6.67 -6.94 19.23
N HIS A 479 7.56 -6.43 18.36
CA HIS A 479 8.98 -6.34 18.67
C HIS A 479 9.23 -5.43 19.89
N ALA A 480 8.66 -4.22 19.91
CA ALA A 480 8.80 -3.30 21.02
C ALA A 480 8.27 -3.87 22.33
N LEU A 481 7.12 -4.55 22.28
CA LEU A 481 6.52 -5.22 23.44
C LEU A 481 7.38 -6.38 23.94
N SER A 482 8.05 -7.13 23.08
CA SER A 482 8.93 -8.24 23.50
C SER A 482 10.15 -7.79 24.30
N ALA A 483 10.53 -6.52 24.19
CA ALA A 483 11.62 -5.91 24.96
C ALA A 483 11.19 -5.47 26.37
N ILE A 484 9.90 -5.51 26.70
CA ILE A 484 9.36 -5.16 28.03
C ILE A 484 9.54 -6.35 28.97
N ARG A 485 10.18 -6.09 30.11
CA ARG A 485 10.47 -7.10 31.15
C ARG A 485 9.77 -6.78 32.46
#